data_507ea500b240bfe014d87cb192cf4845
#
_entry.id   507ea500b240bfe014d87cb192cf4845
#
_cell.length_a   1.000
_cell.length_b   1.000
_cell.length_c   1.000
_cell.angle_alpha   90.00
_cell.angle_beta   90.00
_cell.angle_gamma   90.00
#
_symmetry.space_group_name_H-M   'P 1'
#
loop_
_entity.id
_entity.type
_entity.pdbx_description
1 polymer ?
#
loop_
_entity_poly.entity_id
_entity_poly.type
_entity_poly.pdbx_seq_one_letter_code
_entity_poly.pdbx_strand_id
1 'polypeptide(L)' 'MIAIPAYDEVAAVLATLDPSKIIALQPSPSSQQRLSSLLEKNRRSLMTVDENYELDRLLALDHLIALAKAHARIQLAA' A
#
# COMPACT_ATOMS: atom_id res chain seq x y z
N MET A 1 -5.57 10.79 -1.11
CA MET A 1 -4.80 10.45 0.11
C MET A 1 -3.77 11.53 0.37
N ILE A 2 -3.62 11.95 1.61
CA ILE A 2 -2.61 12.94 1.99
C ILE A 2 -1.25 12.25 2.07
N ALA A 3 -0.23 12.84 1.46
CA ALA A 3 1.12 12.32 1.55
C ALA A 3 1.63 12.46 2.99
N ILE A 4 2.12 11.37 3.57
CA ILE A 4 2.70 11.34 4.91
C ILE A 4 4.21 11.18 4.76
N PRO A 5 5.03 12.18 5.19
CA PRO A 5 6.49 12.10 5.01
C PRO A 5 7.11 10.83 5.58
N ALA A 6 6.59 10.33 6.72
CA ALA A 6 7.10 9.11 7.33
C ALA A 6 6.94 7.90 6.41
N TYR A 7 5.87 7.81 5.64
CA TYR A 7 5.69 6.71 4.69
C TYR A 7 6.72 6.78 3.57
N ASP A 8 7.01 7.96 3.06
CA ASP A 8 8.02 8.13 2.02
C ASP A 8 9.42 7.77 2.53
N GLU A 9 9.75 8.18 3.74
CA GLU A 9 11.04 7.84 4.36
C GLU A 9 11.20 6.32 4.53
N VAL A 10 10.17 5.64 5.07
CA VAL A 10 10.20 4.20 5.25
C VAL A 10 10.28 3.50 3.88
N ALA A 11 9.53 3.97 2.91
CA ALA A 11 9.55 3.41 1.56
C ALA A 11 10.94 3.52 0.93
N ALA A 12 11.61 4.67 1.10
CA ALA A 12 12.95 4.87 0.60
C ALA A 12 13.95 3.90 1.23
N VAL A 13 13.87 3.70 2.55
CA VAL A 13 14.73 2.74 3.26
C VAL A 13 14.49 1.33 2.77
N LEU A 14 13.23 0.90 2.64
CA LEU A 14 12.89 -0.43 2.15
C LEU A 14 13.46 -0.67 0.75
N ALA A 15 13.38 0.32 -0.12
CA ALA A 15 13.88 0.22 -1.48
C ALA A 15 15.40 0.07 -1.55
N THR A 16 16.15 0.56 -0.55
CA THR A 16 17.62 0.39 -0.52
C THR A 16 18.06 -1.00 -0.12
N LEU A 17 17.18 -1.78 0.55
CA LEU A 17 17.52 -3.12 1.04
C LEU A 17 17.58 -4.14 -0.09
N ASP A 18 16.53 -4.20 -0.92
CA ASP A 18 16.50 -5.09 -2.07
C ASP A 18 15.51 -4.54 -3.11
N PRO A 19 15.96 -3.66 -4.00
CA PRO A 19 15.07 -3.01 -4.95
C PRO A 19 14.33 -4.00 -5.86
N SER A 20 14.97 -5.08 -6.28
CA SER A 20 14.35 -6.07 -7.17
C SER A 20 13.18 -6.77 -6.51
N LYS A 21 13.33 -7.13 -5.22
CA LYS A 21 12.26 -7.77 -4.46
C LYS A 21 11.12 -6.79 -4.19
N ILE A 22 11.43 -5.54 -3.92
CA ILE A 22 10.42 -4.51 -3.69
C ILE A 22 9.57 -4.28 -4.94
N ILE A 23 10.18 -4.23 -6.11
CA ILE A 23 9.44 -4.08 -7.37
C ILE A 23 8.49 -5.26 -7.60
N ALA A 24 8.92 -6.46 -7.23
CA ALA A 24 8.12 -7.67 -7.39
C ALA A 24 7.05 -7.85 -6.29
N LEU A 25 7.07 -7.01 -5.25
CA LEU A 25 6.16 -7.14 -4.13
C LEU A 25 4.71 -6.91 -4.55
N GLN A 26 3.83 -7.83 -4.16
CA GLN A 26 2.39 -7.73 -4.43
C GLN A 26 1.62 -8.18 -3.20
N PRO A 27 0.47 -7.54 -2.90
CA PRO A 27 -0.43 -8.05 -1.87
C PRO A 27 -0.92 -9.45 -2.24
N SER A 28 -1.22 -10.27 -1.23
CA SER A 28 -1.77 -11.61 -1.46
C SER A 28 -3.15 -11.51 -2.14
N PRO A 29 -3.57 -12.55 -2.87
CA PRO A 29 -4.92 -12.57 -3.46
C PRO A 29 -6.03 -12.36 -2.42
N SER A 30 -5.88 -12.93 -1.23
CA SER A 30 -6.87 -12.75 -0.16
C SER A 30 -6.93 -11.30 0.31
N SER A 31 -5.79 -10.61 0.41
CA SER A 31 -5.75 -9.18 0.75
C SER A 31 -6.40 -8.33 -0.33
N GLN A 32 -6.16 -8.65 -1.60
CA GLN A 32 -6.77 -7.95 -2.71
C GLN A 32 -8.29 -8.12 -2.74
N GLN A 33 -8.77 -9.34 -2.47
CA GLN A 33 -10.19 -9.62 -2.38
C GLN A 33 -10.83 -8.87 -1.21
N ARG A 34 -10.15 -8.84 -0.06
CA ARG A 34 -10.65 -8.12 1.11
C ARG A 34 -10.76 -6.63 0.83
N LEU A 35 -9.75 -6.04 0.20
CA LEU A 35 -9.79 -4.63 -0.19
C LEU A 35 -10.95 -4.35 -1.14
N SER A 36 -11.13 -5.18 -2.17
CA SER A 36 -12.23 -5.03 -3.12
C SER A 36 -13.59 -5.10 -2.43
N SER A 37 -13.76 -6.03 -1.49
CA SER A 37 -14.98 -6.19 -0.72
C SER A 37 -15.28 -4.94 0.12
N LEU A 38 -14.25 -4.41 0.79
CA LEU A 38 -14.41 -3.21 1.62
C LEU A 38 -14.73 -1.98 0.78
N LEU A 39 -14.09 -1.83 -0.37
CA LEU A 39 -14.37 -0.73 -1.30
C LEU A 39 -15.81 -0.80 -1.81
N GLU A 40 -16.31 -1.99 -2.10
CA GLU A 40 -17.71 -2.18 -2.52
C GLU A 40 -18.67 -1.79 -1.39
N LYS A 41 -18.41 -2.21 -0.16
CA LYS A 41 -19.20 -1.82 1.00
C LYS A 41 -19.16 -0.32 1.23
N ASN A 42 -18.00 0.30 1.07
CA ASN A 42 -17.85 1.73 1.22
C ASN A 42 -18.70 2.48 0.18
N ARG A 43 -18.68 2.02 -1.05
CA ARG A 43 -19.49 2.61 -2.13
C ARG A 43 -20.99 2.54 -1.81
N ARG A 44 -21.42 1.47 -1.11
CA ARG A 44 -22.82 1.26 -0.73
C ARG A 44 -23.17 1.86 0.63
N SER A 45 -22.20 2.48 1.31
CA SER A 45 -22.39 3.06 2.66
C SER A 45 -22.81 2.01 3.70
N LEU A 46 -22.29 0.78 3.59
CA LEU A 46 -22.62 -0.34 4.47
C LEU A 46 -21.51 -0.69 5.44
N MET A 47 -20.51 0.17 5.58
CA MET A 47 -19.31 -0.10 6.40
C MET A 47 -19.59 0.06 7.88
N THR A 48 -19.09 -0.90 8.67
CA THR A 48 -19.02 -0.75 10.13
C THR A 48 -17.80 0.11 10.49
N VAL A 49 -17.72 0.55 11.76
CA VAL A 49 -16.57 1.31 12.25
C VAL A 49 -15.29 0.48 12.10
N ASP A 50 -15.32 -0.80 12.46
CA ASP A 50 -14.16 -1.69 12.34
C ASP A 50 -13.73 -1.87 10.89
N GLU A 51 -14.67 -1.97 9.98
CA GLU A 51 -14.39 -2.08 8.55
C GLU A 51 -13.78 -0.81 8.00
N ASN A 52 -14.18 0.36 8.48
CA ASN A 52 -13.56 1.63 8.10
C ASN A 52 -12.08 1.67 8.54
N TYR A 53 -11.79 1.21 9.75
CA TYR A 53 -10.40 1.12 10.22
C TYR A 53 -9.58 0.16 9.36
N GLU A 54 -10.15 -0.99 9.05
CA GLU A 54 -9.47 -1.99 8.21
C GLU A 54 -9.17 -1.41 6.83
N LEU A 55 -10.13 -0.73 6.21
CA LEU A 55 -9.95 -0.11 4.90
C LEU A 55 -8.84 0.94 4.94
N ASP A 56 -8.82 1.80 5.95
CA ASP A 56 -7.79 2.82 6.09
C ASP A 56 -6.40 2.20 6.19
N ARG A 57 -6.25 1.11 6.93
CA ARG A 57 -4.97 0.40 7.06
C ARG A 57 -4.54 -0.22 5.74
N LEU A 58 -5.45 -0.85 5.03
CA LEU A 58 -5.14 -1.46 3.73
C LEU A 58 -4.72 -0.41 2.70
N LEU A 59 -5.42 0.72 2.66
CA LEU A 59 -5.06 1.82 1.76
C LEU A 59 -3.71 2.43 2.12
N ALA A 60 -3.41 2.58 3.41
CA ALA A 60 -2.12 3.09 3.86
C ALA A 60 -0.99 2.13 3.48
N LEU A 61 -1.20 0.82 3.61
CA LEU A 61 -0.23 -0.19 3.23
C LEU A 61 0.01 -0.18 1.71
N ASP A 62 -1.05 -0.11 0.92
CA ASP A 62 -0.93 0.00 -0.54
C ASP A 62 -0.16 1.24 -0.94
N HIS A 63 -0.38 2.36 -0.26
CA HIS A 63 0.34 3.59 -0.51
C HIS A 63 1.83 3.44 -0.21
N LEU A 64 2.17 2.82 0.93
CA LEU A 64 3.56 2.54 1.30
C LEU A 64 4.24 1.65 0.26
N ILE A 65 3.57 0.60 -0.18
CA ILE A 65 4.10 -0.31 -1.21
C ILE A 65 4.34 0.43 -2.52
N ALA A 66 3.41 1.29 -2.93
CA ALA A 66 3.55 2.07 -4.16
C ALA A 66 4.76 3.02 -4.09
N LEU A 67 4.96 3.69 -2.95
CA LEU A 67 6.11 4.55 -2.73
C LEU A 67 7.42 3.75 -2.74
N ALA A 68 7.44 2.59 -2.09
CA ALA A 68 8.63 1.73 -2.06
C ALA A 68 8.99 1.27 -3.47
N LYS A 69 8.00 0.90 -4.29
CA LYS A 69 8.23 0.50 -5.68
C LYS A 69 8.78 1.65 -6.51
N ALA A 70 8.28 2.87 -6.32
CA ALA A 70 8.78 4.04 -7.03
C ALA A 70 10.25 4.29 -6.69
N HIS A 71 10.62 4.25 -5.41
CA HIS A 71 12.01 4.39 -4.99
C HIS A 71 12.90 3.27 -5.54
N ALA A 72 12.39 2.03 -5.55
CA ALA A 72 13.13 0.89 -6.07
C ALA A 72 13.43 1.03 -7.56
N ARG A 73 12.48 1.54 -8.35
CA ARG A 73 12.69 1.80 -9.77
C ARG A 73 13.77 2.84 -10.00
N ILE A 74 13.81 3.89 -9.19
CA ILE A 74 14.84 4.91 -9.25
C ILE A 74 16.20 4.29 -8.95
N GLN A 75 16.30 3.45 -7.92
CA GLN A 75 17.53 2.77 -7.53
C GLN A 75 18.06 1.88 -8.65
N LEU A 76 17.20 1.12 -9.31
CA LEU A 76 17.59 0.21 -10.38
C LEU A 76 17.95 0.93 -11.68
N ALA A 77 17.44 2.14 -11.88
CA ALA A 77 17.73 2.96 -13.06
C ALA A 77 19.02 3.77 -12.90
N ALA A 78 19.52 3.90 -11.70
CA ALA A 78 20.72 4.72 -11.39
C ALA A 78 22.02 4.05 -11.85
#